data_7fa0d386a4f9ab442d03b55ae0802441
#
_entry.id   7fa0d386a4f9ab442d03b55ae0802441
#
_cell.length_a   1.000
_cell.length_b   1.000
_cell.length_c   1.000
_cell.angle_alpha   90.00
_cell.angle_beta   90.00
_cell.angle_gamma   90.00
#
_symmetry.space_group_name_H-M   'P 1'
#
loop_
_entity.id
_entity.type
_entity.pdbx_description
1 polymer ?
#
loop_
_entity_poly.entity_id
_entity_poly.type
_entity_poly.pdbx_seq_one_letter_code
_entity_poly.pdbx_strand_id
1 'polypeptide(L)'
;MRGNKLGKKTIWRIAFLLLIGLLALLGRYIHSAASIVNAYGAKIVCSAVYLQHRSVQKIIEEELSAFPFSLATYTLNEKDSSVTGTIWDLAKRKAIYRNGLGATLVSDSSERQIRAQHFILPEKPSIHTDTIAWPNGNRLPDTLPSGIDYIKLDTILQQAFNEYKDGTPVYTNAIVILYNGQLVAEKY
;
A
#
# COMPACT_ATOMS: atom_id res chain seq x y z
N MET A 1 60.63 -23.04 -7.48
CA MET A 1 59.17 -22.95 -7.21
C MET A 1 58.41 -23.36 -8.46
N ARG A 2 57.80 -24.55 -8.50
CA ARG A 2 57.00 -25.06 -9.63
C ARG A 2 55.56 -24.48 -9.46
N GLY A 3 55.25 -23.42 -10.19
CA GLY A 3 53.85 -22.91 -10.29
C GLY A 3 52.96 -23.99 -10.94
N ASN A 4 52.06 -24.56 -10.16
CA ASN A 4 51.10 -25.55 -10.63
C ASN A 4 50.07 -24.85 -11.50
N LYS A 5 50.26 -24.87 -12.84
CA LYS A 5 49.31 -24.29 -13.78
C LYS A 5 48.07 -25.18 -13.82
N LEU A 6 46.96 -24.71 -13.26
CA LEU A 6 45.68 -25.39 -13.38
C LEU A 6 45.36 -25.70 -14.85
N GLY A 7 44.99 -26.93 -15.15
CA GLY A 7 44.62 -27.32 -16.51
C GLY A 7 43.38 -26.58 -16.98
N LYS A 8 43.29 -26.23 -18.28
CA LYS A 8 42.13 -25.50 -18.87
C LYS A 8 40.78 -26.10 -18.46
N LYS A 9 40.67 -27.42 -18.43
CA LYS A 9 39.45 -28.12 -18.01
C LYS A 9 39.05 -27.81 -16.54
N THR A 10 40.03 -27.70 -15.65
CA THR A 10 39.79 -27.37 -14.23
C THR A 10 39.33 -25.92 -14.07
N ILE A 11 39.92 -24.98 -14.82
CA ILE A 11 39.50 -23.59 -14.83
C ILE A 11 38.05 -23.46 -15.31
N TRP A 12 37.69 -24.14 -16.40
CA TRP A 12 36.31 -24.15 -16.90
C TRP A 12 35.30 -24.71 -15.89
N ARG A 13 35.65 -25.80 -15.17
CA ARG A 13 34.79 -26.36 -14.12
C ARG A 13 34.60 -25.39 -12.96
N ILE A 14 35.66 -24.71 -12.53
CA ILE A 14 35.56 -23.71 -11.46
C ILE A 14 34.69 -22.52 -11.93
N ALA A 15 34.92 -22.01 -13.15
CA ALA A 15 34.11 -20.92 -13.72
C ALA A 15 32.62 -21.32 -13.82
N PHE A 16 32.32 -22.54 -14.23
CA PHE A 16 30.94 -23.06 -14.30
C PHE A 16 30.28 -23.15 -12.91
N LEU A 17 31.00 -23.63 -11.89
CA LEU A 17 30.50 -23.69 -10.53
C LEU A 17 30.27 -22.30 -9.94
N LEU A 18 31.17 -21.34 -10.22
CA LEU A 18 30.99 -19.95 -9.81
C LEU A 18 29.79 -19.29 -10.50
N LEU A 19 29.55 -19.60 -11.78
CA LEU A 19 28.39 -19.13 -12.50
C LEU A 19 27.08 -19.68 -11.90
N ILE A 20 27.04 -20.99 -11.58
CA ILE A 20 25.88 -21.60 -10.91
C ILE A 20 25.64 -20.93 -9.55
N GLY A 21 26.69 -20.74 -8.75
CA GLY A 21 26.62 -20.05 -7.47
C GLY A 21 26.05 -18.63 -7.61
N LEU A 22 26.52 -17.87 -8.60
CA LEU A 22 26.04 -16.52 -8.89
C LEU A 22 24.56 -16.52 -9.31
N LEU A 23 24.16 -17.45 -10.20
CA LEU A 23 22.77 -17.58 -10.63
C LEU A 23 21.84 -17.96 -9.47
N ALA A 24 22.29 -18.83 -8.56
CA ALA A 24 21.53 -19.19 -7.36
C ALA A 24 21.35 -18.00 -6.41
N LEU A 25 22.40 -17.21 -6.20
CA LEU A 25 22.32 -15.97 -5.40
C LEU A 25 21.39 -14.94 -6.03
N LEU A 26 21.48 -14.74 -7.35
CA LEU A 26 20.61 -13.85 -8.10
C LEU A 26 19.13 -14.31 -8.02
N GLY A 27 18.88 -15.61 -8.21
CA GLY A 27 17.54 -16.18 -8.07
C GLY A 27 16.94 -15.97 -6.68
N ARG A 28 17.76 -16.17 -5.63
CA ARG A 28 17.35 -15.90 -4.25
C ARG A 28 17.04 -14.41 -4.02
N TYR A 29 17.86 -13.52 -4.57
CA TYR A 29 17.64 -12.07 -4.48
C TYR A 29 16.33 -11.66 -5.17
N ILE A 30 16.11 -12.12 -6.41
CA ILE A 30 14.89 -11.84 -7.17
C ILE A 30 13.65 -12.37 -6.43
N HIS A 31 13.73 -13.58 -5.89
CA HIS A 31 12.63 -14.16 -5.11
C HIS A 31 12.31 -13.34 -3.86
N SER A 32 13.32 -12.87 -3.14
CA SER A 32 13.14 -11.99 -1.98
C SER A 32 12.52 -10.65 -2.37
N ALA A 33 13.02 -10.01 -3.42
CA ALA A 33 12.49 -8.74 -3.92
C ALA A 33 11.03 -8.87 -4.38
N ALA A 34 10.71 -9.90 -5.17
CA ALA A 34 9.35 -10.20 -5.60
C ALA A 34 8.41 -10.44 -4.41
N SER A 35 8.90 -11.10 -3.37
CA SER A 35 8.17 -11.34 -2.13
C SER A 35 7.75 -10.03 -1.43
N ILE A 36 8.63 -9.03 -1.39
CA ILE A 36 8.36 -7.72 -0.80
C ILE A 36 7.32 -6.96 -1.64
N VAL A 37 7.50 -6.94 -2.96
CA VAL A 37 6.56 -6.28 -3.89
C VAL A 37 5.17 -6.89 -3.77
N ASN A 38 5.06 -8.22 -3.79
CA ASN A 38 3.80 -8.93 -3.68
C ASN A 38 3.11 -8.69 -2.32
N ALA A 39 3.88 -8.67 -1.23
CA ALA A 39 3.36 -8.42 0.11
C ALA A 39 2.82 -6.99 0.25
N TYR A 40 3.60 -6.01 -0.22
CA TYR A 40 3.21 -4.61 -0.19
C TYR A 40 1.91 -4.38 -0.95
N GLY A 41 1.86 -4.77 -2.23
CA GLY A 41 0.68 -4.55 -3.05
C GLY A 41 -0.54 -5.32 -2.56
N ALA A 42 -0.38 -6.59 -2.11
CA ALA A 42 -1.49 -7.35 -1.53
C ALA A 42 -2.09 -6.63 -0.30
N LYS A 43 -1.25 -6.04 0.56
CA LYS A 43 -1.72 -5.28 1.73
C LYS A 43 -2.41 -3.97 1.33
N ILE A 44 -1.85 -3.23 0.37
CA ILE A 44 -2.46 -1.98 -0.14
C ILE A 44 -3.82 -2.27 -0.73
N VAL A 45 -3.92 -3.23 -1.66
CA VAL A 45 -5.20 -3.60 -2.28
C VAL A 45 -6.21 -4.07 -1.23
N CYS A 46 -5.80 -4.94 -0.30
CA CYS A 46 -6.67 -5.43 0.76
C CYS A 46 -7.21 -4.30 1.64
N SER A 47 -6.34 -3.35 2.04
CA SER A 47 -6.75 -2.18 2.83
C SER A 47 -7.71 -1.28 2.06
N ALA A 48 -7.38 -0.95 0.82
CA ALA A 48 -8.17 -0.01 0.03
C ALA A 48 -9.55 -0.58 -0.36
N VAL A 49 -9.65 -1.89 -0.66
CA VAL A 49 -10.93 -2.53 -0.95
C VAL A 49 -11.84 -2.56 0.29
N TYR A 50 -11.31 -3.02 1.44
CA TYR A 50 -12.16 -3.28 2.60
C TYR A 50 -12.36 -2.09 3.54
N LEU A 51 -11.46 -1.10 3.55
CA LEU A 51 -11.59 0.09 4.39
C LEU A 51 -12.06 1.32 3.62
N GLN A 52 -11.65 1.47 2.35
CA GLN A 52 -11.96 2.64 1.55
C GLN A 52 -13.03 2.35 0.49
N HIS A 53 -13.45 1.09 0.34
CA HIS A 53 -14.45 0.64 -0.64
C HIS A 53 -14.09 0.97 -2.10
N ARG A 54 -12.78 1.03 -2.41
CA ARG A 54 -12.27 1.30 -3.77
C ARG A 54 -12.20 0.03 -4.59
N SER A 55 -12.38 0.15 -5.90
CA SER A 55 -12.21 -0.98 -6.82
C SER A 55 -10.73 -1.38 -6.95
N VAL A 56 -10.48 -2.68 -7.10
CA VAL A 56 -9.11 -3.22 -7.29
C VAL A 56 -8.42 -2.56 -8.48
N GLN A 57 -9.15 -2.36 -9.59
CA GLN A 57 -8.62 -1.77 -10.81
C GLN A 57 -8.10 -0.36 -10.56
N LYS A 58 -8.90 0.49 -9.90
CA LYS A 58 -8.51 1.87 -9.58
C LYS A 58 -7.28 1.93 -8.68
N ILE A 59 -7.18 1.03 -7.70
CA ILE A 59 -6.01 0.95 -6.81
C ILE A 59 -4.73 0.58 -7.58
N ILE A 60 -4.83 -0.39 -8.51
CA ILE A 60 -3.68 -0.79 -9.33
C ILE A 60 -3.21 0.36 -10.21
N GLU A 61 -4.13 1.08 -10.83
CA GLU A 61 -3.81 2.22 -11.71
C GLU A 61 -3.18 3.38 -10.96
N GLU A 62 -3.71 3.73 -9.80
CA GLU A 62 -3.28 4.91 -9.05
C GLU A 62 -2.06 4.66 -8.16
N GLU A 63 -1.93 3.48 -7.53
CA GLU A 63 -0.94 3.25 -6.48
C GLU A 63 0.11 2.19 -6.84
N LEU A 64 -0.19 1.28 -7.78
CA LEU A 64 0.66 0.13 -8.10
C LEU A 64 1.09 0.07 -9.57
N SER A 65 0.84 1.13 -10.34
CA SER A 65 1.22 1.20 -11.77
C SER A 65 2.72 1.37 -12.00
N ALA A 66 3.45 1.91 -11.03
CA ALA A 66 4.89 2.14 -11.15
C ALA A 66 5.71 0.84 -10.94
N PHE A 67 6.86 0.74 -11.66
CA PHE A 67 7.84 -0.32 -11.40
C PHE A 67 8.39 -0.20 -9.96
N PRO A 68 8.56 -1.32 -9.22
CA PRO A 68 8.36 -2.72 -9.63
C PRO A 68 6.95 -3.28 -9.38
N PHE A 69 6.01 -2.52 -8.83
CA PHE A 69 4.67 -3.00 -8.45
C PHE A 69 3.82 -3.39 -9.64
N SER A 70 4.04 -2.75 -10.80
CA SER A 70 3.37 -3.06 -12.07
C SER A 70 3.68 -4.46 -12.63
N LEU A 71 4.70 -5.16 -12.10
CA LEU A 71 5.01 -6.55 -12.47
C LEU A 71 4.10 -7.56 -11.76
N ALA A 72 3.44 -7.17 -10.67
CA ALA A 72 2.64 -8.06 -9.86
C ALA A 72 1.17 -8.05 -10.30
N THR A 73 0.52 -9.18 -10.09
CA THR A 73 -0.94 -9.32 -10.20
C THR A 73 -1.53 -9.52 -8.82
N TYR A 74 -2.70 -8.93 -8.59
CA TYR A 74 -3.39 -8.96 -7.31
C TYR A 74 -4.77 -9.57 -7.49
N THR A 75 -5.03 -10.66 -6.79
CA THR A 75 -6.29 -11.40 -6.86
C THR A 75 -7.07 -11.24 -5.55
N LEU A 76 -8.26 -10.65 -5.65
CA LEU A 76 -9.21 -10.54 -4.56
C LEU A 76 -9.97 -11.86 -4.39
N ASN A 77 -10.08 -12.34 -3.15
CA ASN A 77 -10.98 -13.42 -2.77
C ASN A 77 -11.97 -12.89 -1.72
N GLU A 78 -13.17 -12.59 -2.16
CA GLU A 78 -14.23 -12.04 -1.30
C GLU A 78 -14.70 -13.04 -0.24
N LYS A 79 -14.65 -14.35 -0.54
CA LYS A 79 -15.15 -15.40 0.38
C LYS A 79 -14.41 -15.45 1.71
N ASP A 80 -13.12 -15.18 1.68
CA ASP A 80 -12.27 -15.18 2.87
C ASP A 80 -11.67 -13.79 3.20
N SER A 81 -12.17 -12.76 2.52
CA SER A 81 -11.73 -11.36 2.67
C SER A 81 -10.22 -11.22 2.58
N SER A 82 -9.64 -11.71 1.49
CA SER A 82 -8.19 -11.71 1.28
C SER A 82 -7.79 -11.22 -0.10
N VAL A 83 -6.53 -10.80 -0.20
CA VAL A 83 -5.88 -10.46 -1.47
C VAL A 83 -4.56 -11.21 -1.56
N THR A 84 -4.31 -11.83 -2.70
CA THR A 84 -3.03 -12.48 -2.99
C THR A 84 -2.28 -11.71 -4.07
N GLY A 85 -1.05 -11.33 -3.79
CA GLY A 85 -0.11 -10.73 -4.74
C GLY A 85 0.88 -11.76 -5.26
N THR A 86 1.21 -11.72 -6.56
CA THR A 86 2.19 -12.62 -7.18
C THR A 86 2.84 -11.97 -8.39
N ILE A 87 4.12 -12.26 -8.62
CA ILE A 87 4.84 -11.96 -9.86
C ILE A 87 5.09 -13.30 -10.56
N TRP A 88 4.53 -13.47 -11.78
CA TRP A 88 4.65 -14.70 -12.58
C TRP A 88 4.34 -16.00 -11.81
N ASP A 89 3.36 -15.93 -10.93
CA ASP A 89 2.97 -17.02 -10.03
C ASP A 89 4.04 -17.42 -9.00
N LEU A 90 5.10 -16.62 -8.86
CA LEU A 90 6.19 -16.82 -7.90
C LEU A 90 6.02 -15.92 -6.67
N ALA A 91 6.66 -16.33 -5.58
CA ALA A 91 6.75 -15.56 -4.33
C ALA A 91 5.39 -15.02 -3.83
N LYS A 92 4.32 -15.83 -3.93
CA LYS A 92 2.97 -15.46 -3.52
C LYS A 92 2.93 -14.93 -2.09
N ARG A 93 2.22 -13.82 -1.90
CA ARG A 93 1.97 -13.20 -0.59
C ARG A 93 0.50 -12.89 -0.43
N LYS A 94 -0.04 -13.18 0.74
CA LYS A 94 -1.46 -13.00 1.05
C LYS A 94 -1.65 -11.97 2.16
N ALA A 95 -2.58 -11.06 1.94
CA ALA A 95 -3.12 -10.18 2.97
C ALA A 95 -4.56 -10.59 3.27
N ILE A 96 -4.96 -10.55 4.53
CA ILE A 96 -6.32 -10.84 4.99
C ILE A 96 -6.89 -9.63 5.69
N TYR A 97 -8.16 -9.35 5.44
CA TYR A 97 -8.90 -8.33 6.18
C TYR A 97 -9.52 -8.93 7.44
N ARG A 98 -9.45 -8.19 8.54
CA ARG A 98 -10.10 -8.52 9.81
C ARG A 98 -10.90 -7.33 10.29
N ASN A 99 -12.19 -7.54 10.53
CA ASN A 99 -13.07 -6.46 10.99
C ASN A 99 -12.52 -5.80 12.26
N GLY A 100 -12.47 -4.47 12.28
CA GLY A 100 -11.95 -3.68 13.38
C GLY A 100 -10.41 -3.61 13.49
N LEU A 101 -9.66 -4.44 12.75
CA LEU A 101 -8.20 -4.52 12.78
C LEU A 101 -7.53 -4.16 11.44
N GLY A 102 -8.32 -4.11 10.35
CA GLY A 102 -7.82 -3.80 9.02
C GLY A 102 -7.08 -4.96 8.34
N ALA A 103 -6.25 -4.65 7.36
CA ALA A 103 -5.51 -5.63 6.56
C ALA A 103 -4.21 -6.06 7.24
N THR A 104 -3.99 -7.38 7.29
CA THR A 104 -2.79 -8.01 7.88
C THR A 104 -2.15 -8.93 6.86
N LEU A 105 -0.82 -8.85 6.71
CA LEU A 105 -0.06 -9.82 5.91
C LEU A 105 0.06 -11.16 6.64
N VAL A 106 -0.11 -12.23 5.88
CA VAL A 106 0.24 -13.57 6.33
C VAL A 106 1.73 -13.77 6.09
N SER A 107 2.54 -13.69 7.14
CA SER A 107 4.01 -13.80 7.10
C SER A 107 4.52 -14.87 8.06
N ASP A 108 4.88 -14.48 9.27
CA ASP A 108 5.51 -15.37 10.24
C ASP A 108 4.49 -16.31 10.93
N SER A 109 3.25 -15.86 11.05
CA SER A 109 2.16 -16.67 11.57
C SER A 109 1.30 -17.21 10.43
N SER A 110 0.80 -18.42 10.56
CA SER A 110 -0.14 -19.00 9.60
C SER A 110 -1.46 -18.21 9.57
N GLU A 111 -2.14 -18.21 8.43
CA GLU A 111 -3.45 -17.58 8.29
C GLU A 111 -4.44 -18.06 9.36
N ARG A 112 -4.42 -19.37 9.67
CA ARG A 112 -5.27 -19.96 10.71
C ARG A 112 -4.99 -19.34 12.09
N GLN A 113 -3.71 -19.17 12.46
CA GLN A 113 -3.33 -18.53 13.71
C GLN A 113 -3.77 -17.07 13.77
N ILE A 114 -3.58 -16.32 12.68
CA ILE A 114 -3.99 -14.92 12.62
C ILE A 114 -5.50 -14.79 12.75
N ARG A 115 -6.29 -15.65 12.06
CA ARG A 115 -7.76 -15.63 12.13
C ARG A 115 -8.29 -16.12 13.49
N ALA A 116 -7.57 -16.97 14.17
CA ALA A 116 -7.94 -17.46 15.50
C ALA A 116 -7.65 -16.48 16.65
N GLN A 117 -6.97 -15.37 16.37
CA GLN A 117 -6.74 -14.34 17.39
C GLN A 117 -8.04 -13.63 17.76
N HIS A 118 -8.36 -13.61 19.05
CA HIS A 118 -9.49 -12.87 19.58
C HIS A 118 -9.01 -11.51 20.10
N PHE A 119 -9.76 -10.47 19.75
CA PHE A 119 -9.47 -9.11 20.19
C PHE A 119 -10.71 -8.52 20.84
N ILE A 120 -10.51 -7.83 21.93
CA ILE A 120 -11.52 -6.95 22.49
C ILE A 120 -11.31 -5.59 21.85
N LEU A 121 -12.19 -5.25 20.91
CA LEU A 121 -12.17 -3.91 20.32
C LEU A 121 -12.68 -2.92 21.36
N PRO A 122 -12.06 -1.74 21.48
CA PRO A 122 -12.57 -0.70 22.35
C PRO A 122 -14.00 -0.34 21.90
N GLU A 123 -14.90 -0.18 22.87
CA GLU A 123 -16.25 0.30 22.57
C GLU A 123 -16.14 1.71 21.96
N LYS A 124 -16.90 1.95 20.89
CA LYS A 124 -17.06 3.30 20.36
C LYS A 124 -17.66 4.16 21.48
N PRO A 125 -17.06 5.29 21.84
CA PRO A 125 -17.67 6.21 22.79
C PRO A 125 -19.10 6.54 22.30
N SER A 126 -20.07 6.52 23.18
CA SER A 126 -21.46 6.91 22.88
C SER A 126 -21.63 8.43 22.70
N ILE A 127 -20.57 9.10 22.32
CA ILE A 127 -20.50 10.54 22.13
C ILE A 127 -20.98 10.87 20.73
N HIS A 128 -21.98 11.74 20.63
CA HIS A 128 -22.39 12.32 19.35
C HIS A 128 -21.35 13.35 18.90
N THR A 129 -20.38 12.90 18.11
CA THR A 129 -19.26 13.74 17.63
C THR A 129 -19.73 14.98 16.90
N ASP A 130 -20.90 14.93 16.27
CA ASP A 130 -21.50 16.06 15.53
C ASP A 130 -21.99 17.21 16.44
N THR A 131 -22.09 16.98 17.75
CA THR A 131 -22.43 18.01 18.74
C THR A 131 -21.21 18.67 19.37
N ILE A 132 -20.03 18.07 19.18
CA ILE A 132 -18.76 18.54 19.77
C ILE A 132 -18.00 19.34 18.71
N ALA A 133 -17.53 20.52 19.13
CA ALA A 133 -16.74 21.37 18.22
C ALA A 133 -15.44 20.70 17.81
N TRP A 134 -15.04 20.88 16.57
CA TRP A 134 -13.75 20.52 16.05
C TRP A 134 -12.62 21.21 16.89
N PRO A 135 -11.47 20.58 17.20
CA PRO A 135 -10.99 19.29 16.70
C PRO A 135 -11.43 18.05 17.51
N ASN A 136 -12.15 18.20 18.60
CA ASN A 136 -12.56 17.08 19.44
C ASN A 136 -13.80 16.35 18.94
N GLY A 137 -14.53 16.93 18.01
CA GLY A 137 -15.70 16.38 17.33
C GLY A 137 -15.79 16.88 15.89
N ASN A 138 -16.94 16.66 15.26
CA ASN A 138 -17.17 16.95 13.84
C ASN A 138 -17.88 18.29 13.59
N ARG A 139 -18.37 18.97 14.64
CA ARG A 139 -19.08 20.24 14.47
C ARG A 139 -18.12 21.33 14.04
N LEU A 140 -18.29 21.81 12.82
CA LEU A 140 -17.56 22.97 12.31
C LEU A 140 -17.99 24.26 13.05
N PRO A 141 -17.13 25.29 13.10
CA PRO A 141 -17.48 26.58 13.68
C PRO A 141 -18.60 27.23 12.86
N ASP A 142 -19.53 27.91 13.55
CA ASP A 142 -20.66 28.60 12.91
C ASP A 142 -20.20 29.83 12.07
N THR A 143 -18.97 30.30 12.34
CA THR A 143 -18.36 31.42 11.63
C THR A 143 -17.00 31.02 11.10
N LEU A 144 -16.78 31.27 9.82
CA LEU A 144 -15.50 31.04 9.17
C LEU A 144 -14.53 32.18 9.48
N PRO A 145 -13.21 31.90 9.60
CA PRO A 145 -12.19 32.93 9.82
C PRO A 145 -12.26 34.04 8.75
N SER A 146 -12.16 35.27 9.22
CA SER A 146 -12.04 36.43 8.32
C SER A 146 -10.65 36.48 7.66
N GLY A 147 -10.55 37.11 6.52
CA GLY A 147 -9.28 37.30 5.79
C GLY A 147 -8.92 36.16 4.84
N ILE A 148 -9.81 35.20 4.66
CA ILE A 148 -9.67 34.12 3.66
C ILE A 148 -10.59 34.43 2.47
N ASP A 149 -10.02 34.37 1.28
CA ASP A 149 -10.79 34.39 0.04
C ASP A 149 -11.32 32.98 -0.27
N TYR A 150 -12.52 32.68 0.21
CA TYR A 150 -13.14 31.36 0.07
C TYR A 150 -13.46 30.98 -1.37
N ILE A 151 -13.72 31.97 -2.24
CA ILE A 151 -14.00 31.76 -3.68
C ILE A 151 -12.71 31.24 -4.34
N LYS A 152 -11.60 31.93 -4.06
CA LYS A 152 -10.29 31.52 -4.57
C LYS A 152 -9.86 30.20 -3.98
N LEU A 153 -10.12 29.95 -2.70
CA LEU A 153 -9.82 28.69 -2.02
C LEU A 153 -10.57 27.52 -2.66
N ASP A 154 -11.87 27.66 -2.89
CA ASP A 154 -12.67 26.63 -3.57
C ASP A 154 -12.16 26.36 -4.99
N THR A 155 -11.83 27.41 -5.74
CA THR A 155 -11.25 27.27 -7.09
C THR A 155 -9.95 26.45 -7.06
N ILE A 156 -9.06 26.72 -6.10
CA ILE A 156 -7.79 25.98 -5.95
C ILE A 156 -8.06 24.53 -5.55
N LEU A 157 -9.01 24.30 -4.64
CA LEU A 157 -9.41 22.96 -4.25
C LEU A 157 -9.96 22.16 -5.42
N GLN A 158 -10.79 22.78 -6.26
CA GLN A 158 -11.29 22.15 -7.48
C GLN A 158 -10.14 21.75 -8.41
N GLN A 159 -9.18 22.65 -8.62
CA GLN A 159 -8.02 22.38 -9.47
C GLN A 159 -7.12 21.26 -8.93
N ALA A 160 -7.02 21.13 -7.60
CA ALA A 160 -6.19 20.09 -6.97
C ALA A 160 -6.72 18.66 -7.17
N PHE A 161 -8.01 18.52 -7.54
CA PHE A 161 -8.61 17.23 -7.90
C PHE A 161 -8.63 16.97 -9.42
N ASN A 162 -8.02 17.85 -10.23
CA ASN A 162 -7.85 17.57 -11.64
C ASN A 162 -6.92 16.35 -11.80
N GLU A 163 -7.34 15.42 -12.65
CA GLU A 163 -6.65 14.14 -12.85
C GLU A 163 -5.24 14.30 -13.45
N TYR A 164 -4.94 15.46 -14.08
CA TYR A 164 -3.68 15.71 -14.75
C TYR A 164 -3.12 17.09 -14.41
N LYS A 165 -1.83 17.14 -14.12
CA LYS A 165 -1.04 18.35 -14.03
C LYS A 165 0.15 18.23 -14.98
N ASP A 166 0.22 19.14 -15.97
CA ASP A 166 1.30 19.17 -16.96
C ASP A 166 1.50 17.80 -17.68
N GLY A 167 0.40 17.09 -17.95
CA GLY A 167 0.41 15.77 -18.58
C GLY A 167 0.76 14.60 -17.63
N THR A 168 1.01 14.89 -16.35
CA THR A 168 1.29 13.87 -15.34
C THR A 168 0.02 13.56 -14.53
N PRO A 169 -0.37 12.28 -14.34
CA PRO A 169 -1.51 11.93 -13.51
C PRO A 169 -1.30 12.38 -12.06
N VAL A 170 -2.34 12.98 -11.47
CA VAL A 170 -2.38 13.38 -10.06
C VAL A 170 -3.56 12.69 -9.39
N TYR A 171 -3.29 11.92 -8.35
CA TYR A 171 -4.32 11.13 -7.66
C TYR A 171 -4.58 11.71 -6.27
N THR A 172 -5.23 12.89 -6.23
CA THR A 172 -5.62 13.53 -4.97
C THR A 172 -6.89 12.87 -4.43
N ASN A 173 -6.79 12.26 -3.25
CA ASN A 173 -7.93 11.58 -2.61
C ASN A 173 -8.61 12.41 -1.53
N ALA A 174 -7.87 13.31 -0.88
CA ALA A 174 -8.40 14.18 0.17
C ALA A 174 -7.55 15.43 0.34
N ILE A 175 -8.19 16.56 0.63
CA ILE A 175 -7.54 17.79 1.05
C ILE A 175 -8.26 18.33 2.28
N VAL A 176 -7.48 18.63 3.32
CA VAL A 176 -7.97 19.29 4.54
C VAL A 176 -7.10 20.50 4.80
N ILE A 177 -7.72 21.68 4.96
CA ILE A 177 -7.01 22.94 5.19
C ILE A 177 -7.41 23.53 6.54
N LEU A 178 -6.42 23.79 7.36
CA LEU A 178 -6.56 24.40 8.68
C LEU A 178 -5.94 25.79 8.67
N TYR A 179 -6.62 26.75 9.27
CA TYR A 179 -6.12 28.11 9.48
C TYR A 179 -6.36 28.50 10.96
N ASN A 180 -5.29 28.87 11.65
CA ASN A 180 -5.34 29.21 13.09
C ASN A 180 -6.06 28.16 13.95
N GLY A 181 -5.82 26.87 13.65
CA GLY A 181 -6.46 25.77 14.35
C GLY A 181 -7.92 25.50 14.00
N GLN A 182 -8.50 26.22 13.05
CA GLN A 182 -9.87 26.00 12.57
C GLN A 182 -9.86 25.35 11.19
N LEU A 183 -10.78 24.43 10.98
CA LEU A 183 -11.00 23.80 9.68
C LEU A 183 -11.70 24.81 8.75
N VAL A 184 -11.03 25.17 7.65
CA VAL A 184 -11.54 26.16 6.69
C VAL A 184 -11.97 25.57 5.37
N ALA A 185 -11.44 24.41 5.01
CA ALA A 185 -11.87 23.67 3.83
C ALA A 185 -11.54 22.18 3.94
N GLU A 186 -12.42 21.37 3.37
CA GLU A 186 -12.31 19.91 3.32
C GLU A 186 -12.96 19.41 2.03
N LYS A 187 -12.26 18.54 1.31
CA LYS A 187 -12.76 17.94 0.06
C LYS A 187 -12.18 16.53 -0.11
N TYR A 188 -13.03 15.61 -0.59
CA TYR A 188 -12.73 14.19 -0.85
C TYR A 188 -13.06 13.80 -2.28
#